data_44c267e853f496573b98431f589b0fef
#
_entry.id   44c267e853f496573b98431f589b0fef
#
_cell.length_a   1.000
_cell.length_b   1.000
_cell.length_c   1.000
_cell.angle_alpha   90.00
_cell.angle_beta   90.00
_cell.angle_gamma   90.00
#
_symmetry.space_group_name_H-M   'P 1'
#
loop_
_entity.id
_entity.type
_entity.pdbx_description
1 polymer ?
#
loop_
_entity_poly.entity_id
_entity_poly.type
_entity_poly.pdbx_seq_one_letter_code
_entity_poly.pdbx_strand_id
1 'polypeptide(L)'
;MNIFELDKELIPTKTTRVLVYPNITWQKDLEQDSYVQVLKNMIRELKDKDIFWTILSPQHIDGLDFDNTEQLMWELPTYPPAMRSHFDVMKFKKLVGHDRDFDLVMSHLPEHTHQLVNTLYNLTHHTPKVIGYAHWFDFDHVCVWAKDSFKQNICGLLEMDKCYINTQTQKNMVLEQARNHFNLQTIHQLDEILTVQYLGVKEEDILKEYEPEHEKIIVFNHRPESYKHYKEFIQLMDELWEQRKDFTVWVPLLTGEPDRPYLTNEKFDKQGYYDKLKTCCVGFSPKQKYGGWSVATTDGMMNGCPYIMYDGEYYHELWDGADFFTTDQEALDLLNRYLDDSDYRFEMQMLGMHHLSTKLNYKNEMETMYQDFCDLINNTKSTNSDKTNELIEVIKDRGSITKRELFNEYCGWGRGIKWTPYRRALMEHPNIYDVNNSEPKYIWSAS
;
A
#
# COMPACT_ATOMS: atom_id res chain seq x y z
N MET A 1 -27.14 -41.70 -17.81
CA MET A 1 -25.82 -41.88 -17.16
C MET A 1 -24.86 -40.92 -17.87
N ASN A 2 -24.69 -39.75 -17.28
CA ASN A 2 -23.92 -38.63 -17.85
C ASN A 2 -22.42 -38.87 -17.65
N ILE A 3 -21.70 -39.13 -18.75
CA ILE A 3 -20.25 -39.37 -18.78
C ILE A 3 -19.51 -38.05 -19.02
N PHE A 4 -19.74 -37.03 -18.15
CA PHE A 4 -19.00 -35.76 -18.13
C PHE A 4 -18.78 -35.21 -16.71
N GLU A 5 -18.51 -36.12 -15.77
CA GLU A 5 -17.76 -35.76 -14.56
C GLU A 5 -16.36 -36.38 -14.71
N LEU A 6 -15.61 -35.89 -15.67
CA LEU A 6 -14.17 -36.07 -15.66
C LEU A 6 -13.62 -35.19 -14.55
N ASP A 7 -13.03 -35.87 -13.58
CA ASP A 7 -12.20 -35.30 -12.54
C ASP A 7 -11.45 -34.08 -13.04
N LYS A 8 -11.72 -32.93 -12.44
CA LYS A 8 -10.75 -31.86 -12.37
C LYS A 8 -9.62 -32.40 -11.47
N GLU A 9 -8.76 -33.27 -12.04
CA GLU A 9 -7.46 -33.52 -11.47
C GLU A 9 -6.86 -32.17 -11.17
N LEU A 10 -6.66 -31.92 -9.89
CA LEU A 10 -5.93 -30.81 -9.32
C LEU A 10 -4.61 -30.69 -10.08
N ILE A 11 -4.57 -29.81 -11.10
CA ILE A 11 -3.31 -29.28 -11.59
C ILE A 11 -2.68 -28.67 -10.33
N PRO A 12 -1.50 -29.12 -9.88
CA PRO A 12 -0.86 -28.51 -8.72
C PRO A 12 -0.74 -27.03 -9.04
N THR A 13 -1.50 -26.21 -8.32
CA THR A 13 -1.43 -24.77 -8.44
C THR A 13 -0.02 -24.38 -8.07
N LYS A 14 0.78 -23.94 -9.05
CA LYS A 14 2.15 -23.51 -8.81
C LYS A 14 2.10 -22.40 -7.78
N THR A 15 2.75 -22.60 -6.64
CA THR A 15 2.86 -21.59 -5.57
C THR A 15 3.31 -20.26 -6.16
N THR A 16 2.52 -19.22 -5.92
CA THR A 16 2.80 -17.86 -6.39
C THR A 16 3.97 -17.26 -5.60
N ARG A 17 5.04 -16.89 -6.26
CA ARG A 17 6.24 -16.31 -5.62
C ARG A 17 6.19 -14.80 -5.68
N VAL A 18 6.12 -14.15 -4.52
CA VAL A 18 6.01 -12.71 -4.38
C VAL A 18 7.27 -12.14 -3.74
N LEU A 19 7.92 -11.20 -4.44
CA LEU A 19 8.97 -10.37 -3.85
C LEU A 19 8.35 -9.11 -3.25
N VAL A 20 8.55 -8.89 -1.97
CA VAL A 20 8.12 -7.64 -1.28
C VAL A 20 9.32 -6.73 -1.12
N TYR A 21 9.22 -5.53 -1.69
CA TYR A 21 10.20 -4.45 -1.60
C TYR A 21 9.60 -3.28 -0.80
N PRO A 22 9.66 -3.32 0.53
CA PRO A 22 8.99 -2.36 1.39
C PRO A 22 9.85 -1.10 1.61
N ASN A 23 9.19 0.00 1.97
CA ASN A 23 9.85 1.22 2.42
C ASN A 23 10.17 1.14 3.93
N ILE A 24 11.10 0.27 4.29
CA ILE A 24 11.53 0.07 5.67
C ILE A 24 13.01 0.45 5.79
N THR A 25 13.30 1.38 6.71
CA THR A 25 14.67 1.73 7.10
C THR A 25 15.00 1.06 8.43
N TRP A 26 16.32 0.87 8.70
CA TRP A 26 16.73 0.34 9.98
C TRP A 26 16.29 1.25 11.12
N GLN A 27 15.69 0.67 12.15
CA GLN A 27 15.27 1.38 13.35
C GLN A 27 15.30 0.45 14.56
N LYS A 28 15.35 1.05 15.75
CA LYS A 28 15.44 0.30 16.99
C LYS A 28 14.22 -0.57 17.27
N ASP A 29 13.04 -0.11 16.85
CA ASP A 29 11.77 -0.81 17.08
C ASP A 29 10.93 -0.77 15.81
N LEU A 30 10.91 -1.90 15.10
CA LEU A 30 10.13 -2.08 13.88
C LEU A 30 8.62 -2.14 14.14
N GLU A 31 8.20 -2.45 15.36
CA GLU A 31 6.76 -2.51 15.68
C GLU A 31 6.06 -1.14 15.57
N GLN A 32 6.84 -0.06 15.58
CA GLN A 32 6.33 1.31 15.41
C GLN A 32 6.26 1.74 13.93
N ASP A 33 6.79 0.92 13.01
CA ASP A 33 6.79 1.25 11.59
C ASP A 33 5.48 0.85 10.91
N SER A 34 4.81 1.80 10.27
CA SER A 34 3.51 1.58 9.63
C SER A 34 3.58 0.59 8.45
N TYR A 35 4.67 0.59 7.68
CA TYR A 35 4.85 -0.38 6.59
C TYR A 35 5.06 -1.80 7.12
N VAL A 36 5.80 -1.94 8.23
CA VAL A 36 5.98 -3.22 8.89
C VAL A 36 4.64 -3.76 9.40
N GLN A 37 3.80 -2.91 10.00
CA GLN A 37 2.49 -3.33 10.49
C GLN A 37 1.56 -3.75 9.34
N VAL A 38 1.49 -2.97 8.26
CA VAL A 38 0.73 -3.34 7.05
C VAL A 38 1.21 -4.67 6.49
N LEU A 39 2.52 -4.85 6.35
CA LEU A 39 3.13 -6.08 5.83
C LEU A 39 2.83 -7.30 6.71
N LYS A 40 3.00 -7.17 8.02
CA LYS A 40 2.68 -8.23 8.99
C LYS A 40 1.22 -8.65 8.90
N ASN A 41 0.33 -7.67 8.86
CA ASN A 41 -1.10 -7.93 8.80
C ASN A 41 -1.47 -8.62 7.48
N MET A 42 -0.97 -8.11 6.34
CA MET A 42 -1.21 -8.70 5.02
C MET A 42 -0.75 -10.17 4.96
N ILE A 43 0.48 -10.46 5.34
CA ILE A 43 1.02 -11.82 5.25
C ILE A 43 0.28 -12.77 6.20
N ARG A 44 -0.11 -12.31 7.40
CA ARG A 44 -0.89 -13.13 8.34
C ARG A 44 -2.29 -13.45 7.82
N GLU A 45 -2.98 -12.48 7.21
CA GLU A 45 -4.30 -12.72 6.61
C GLU A 45 -4.24 -13.65 5.41
N LEU A 46 -3.16 -13.57 4.64
CA LEU A 46 -2.96 -14.38 3.44
C LEU A 46 -2.13 -15.66 3.67
N LYS A 47 -1.83 -16.03 4.92
CA LYS A 47 -0.97 -17.17 5.26
C LYS A 47 -1.44 -18.52 4.71
N ASP A 48 -2.76 -18.71 4.58
CA ASP A 48 -3.38 -19.94 4.10
C ASP A 48 -3.57 -19.94 2.56
N LYS A 49 -3.11 -18.90 1.87
CA LYS A 49 -3.09 -18.82 0.41
C LYS A 49 -1.80 -19.43 -0.13
N ASP A 50 -1.86 -19.96 -1.34
CA ASP A 50 -0.69 -20.57 -1.99
C ASP A 50 0.28 -19.49 -2.53
N ILE A 51 0.91 -18.78 -1.59
CA ILE A 51 1.87 -17.69 -1.85
C ILE A 51 3.15 -17.99 -1.06
N PHE A 52 4.30 -17.83 -1.71
CA PHE A 52 5.61 -17.79 -1.07
C PHE A 52 6.14 -16.34 -1.08
N TRP A 53 6.44 -15.81 0.09
CA TRP A 53 6.86 -14.43 0.28
C TRP A 53 8.37 -14.33 0.46
N THR A 54 9.04 -13.54 -0.37
CA THR A 54 10.43 -13.12 -0.19
C THR A 54 10.43 -11.65 0.22
N ILE A 55 10.83 -11.36 1.45
CA ILE A 55 10.71 -10.03 2.03
C ILE A 55 12.09 -9.41 2.15
N LEU A 56 12.26 -8.20 1.58
CA LEU A 56 13.49 -7.42 1.74
C LEU A 56 13.36 -6.51 2.98
N SER A 57 14.28 -6.66 3.94
CA SER A 57 14.23 -5.86 5.17
C SER A 57 15.64 -5.54 5.68
N PRO A 58 15.87 -4.36 6.29
CA PRO A 58 17.17 -4.00 6.87
C PRO A 58 17.52 -4.81 8.10
N GLN A 59 16.55 -5.43 8.73
CA GLN A 59 16.71 -6.31 9.90
C GLN A 59 15.58 -7.34 9.92
N HIS A 60 15.73 -8.39 10.71
CA HIS A 60 14.69 -9.40 10.89
C HIS A 60 13.39 -8.79 11.41
N ILE A 61 12.26 -9.20 10.85
CA ILE A 61 10.92 -8.79 11.27
C ILE A 61 10.29 -9.95 12.04
N ASP A 62 10.23 -9.83 13.35
CA ASP A 62 9.64 -10.84 14.22
C ASP A 62 8.16 -11.08 13.88
N GLY A 63 7.74 -12.35 13.95
CA GLY A 63 6.35 -12.75 13.69
C GLY A 63 5.97 -12.83 12.20
N LEU A 64 6.97 -12.86 11.30
CA LEU A 64 6.83 -13.23 9.90
C LEU A 64 7.58 -14.53 9.55
N ASP A 65 7.84 -15.36 10.56
CA ASP A 65 8.53 -16.66 10.40
C ASP A 65 7.52 -17.76 10.11
N PHE A 66 6.94 -17.73 8.91
CA PHE A 66 6.07 -18.79 8.40
C PHE A 66 6.82 -19.68 7.42
N ASP A 67 6.40 -20.94 7.24
CA ASP A 67 7.02 -21.89 6.31
C ASP A 67 7.07 -21.39 4.86
N ASN A 68 6.16 -20.47 4.51
CA ASN A 68 6.06 -19.86 3.19
C ASN A 68 6.66 -18.46 3.11
N THR A 69 7.57 -18.10 4.02
CA THR A 69 8.26 -16.80 4.02
C THR A 69 9.77 -16.97 4.08
N GLU A 70 10.50 -16.10 3.39
CA GLU A 70 11.92 -15.86 3.60
C GLU A 70 12.20 -14.37 3.76
N GLN A 71 13.13 -14.00 4.62
CA GLN A 71 13.55 -12.63 4.83
C GLN A 71 15.00 -12.44 4.35
N LEU A 72 15.21 -11.52 3.42
CA LEU A 72 16.53 -11.19 2.89
C LEU A 72 16.96 -9.82 3.42
N MET A 73 18.21 -9.78 3.93
CA MET A 73 18.78 -8.57 4.53
C MET A 73 19.10 -7.50 3.47
N TRP A 74 18.23 -6.51 3.39
CA TRP A 74 18.32 -5.38 2.48
C TRP A 74 18.16 -4.06 3.22
N GLU A 75 19.19 -3.26 3.26
CA GLU A 75 19.18 -1.93 3.85
C GLU A 75 18.99 -0.89 2.77
N LEU A 76 17.95 -0.06 2.90
CA LEU A 76 17.77 1.10 2.06
C LEU A 76 18.89 2.11 2.34
N PRO A 77 19.50 2.68 1.29
CA PRO A 77 20.56 3.66 1.47
C PRO A 77 20.02 4.89 2.20
N THR A 78 20.72 5.34 3.25
CA THR A 78 20.46 6.60 3.94
C THR A 78 21.14 7.75 3.20
N TYR A 79 20.66 8.03 1.99
CA TYR A 79 21.16 9.16 1.21
C TYR A 79 20.41 10.46 1.56
N PRO A 80 21.02 11.63 1.29
CA PRO A 80 20.28 12.87 1.28
C PRO A 80 19.02 12.74 0.42
N PRO A 81 17.94 13.46 0.73
CA PRO A 81 16.67 13.37 0.00
C PRO A 81 16.79 13.47 -1.53
N ALA A 82 17.75 14.27 -2.03
CA ALA A 82 18.06 14.39 -3.47
C ALA A 82 18.55 13.08 -4.13
N MET A 83 18.94 12.08 -3.33
CA MET A 83 19.41 10.78 -3.81
C MET A 83 18.46 9.64 -3.43
N ARG A 84 17.25 9.95 -3.02
CA ARG A 84 16.27 8.97 -2.58
C ARG A 84 15.93 7.90 -3.63
N SER A 85 16.02 8.24 -4.91
CA SER A 85 15.81 7.29 -6.02
C SER A 85 17.01 6.38 -6.32
N HIS A 86 18.06 6.41 -5.51
CA HIS A 86 19.22 5.56 -5.72
C HIS A 86 18.92 4.10 -5.39
N PHE A 87 19.08 3.22 -6.38
CA PHE A 87 18.93 1.77 -6.23
C PHE A 87 20.28 1.08 -6.51
N ASP A 88 20.78 0.32 -5.55
CA ASP A 88 22.03 -0.42 -5.71
C ASP A 88 21.79 -1.75 -6.45
N VAL A 89 21.85 -1.68 -7.78
CA VAL A 89 21.68 -2.83 -8.68
C VAL A 89 22.63 -3.97 -8.36
N MET A 90 23.89 -3.68 -8.00
CA MET A 90 24.89 -4.74 -7.78
C MET A 90 24.67 -5.46 -6.46
N LYS A 91 24.34 -4.72 -5.40
CA LYS A 91 23.96 -5.29 -4.11
C LYS A 91 22.70 -6.15 -4.26
N PHE A 92 21.68 -5.66 -4.99
CA PHE A 92 20.44 -6.37 -5.22
C PHE A 92 20.66 -7.67 -6.01
N LYS A 93 21.42 -7.64 -7.13
CA LYS A 93 21.76 -8.83 -7.90
C LYS A 93 22.44 -9.89 -7.06
N LYS A 94 23.39 -9.49 -6.20
CA LYS A 94 24.10 -10.39 -5.31
C LYS A 94 23.17 -11.03 -4.28
N LEU A 95 22.20 -10.28 -3.78
CA LEU A 95 21.26 -10.71 -2.75
C LEU A 95 20.22 -11.68 -3.31
N VAL A 96 19.57 -11.32 -4.42
CA VAL A 96 18.49 -12.11 -5.01
C VAL A 96 19.04 -13.35 -5.76
N GLY A 97 20.18 -13.23 -6.41
CA GLY A 97 20.78 -14.32 -7.21
C GLY A 97 20.03 -14.56 -8.52
N HIS A 98 20.44 -15.62 -9.24
CA HIS A 98 19.83 -16.02 -10.53
C HIS A 98 18.75 -17.11 -10.38
N ASP A 99 18.67 -17.73 -9.20
CA ASP A 99 17.84 -18.92 -8.98
C ASP A 99 16.43 -18.57 -8.43
N ARG A 100 16.17 -17.28 -8.18
CA ARG A 100 14.87 -16.81 -7.66
C ARG A 100 14.05 -16.18 -8.78
N ASP A 101 12.98 -16.87 -9.12
CA ASP A 101 11.98 -16.41 -10.07
C ASP A 101 10.73 -15.91 -9.31
N PHE A 102 10.23 -14.75 -9.65
CA PHE A 102 9.06 -14.15 -9.01
C PHE A 102 7.92 -14.00 -10.01
N ASP A 103 6.73 -14.43 -9.64
CA ASP A 103 5.52 -14.20 -10.43
C ASP A 103 5.03 -12.77 -10.24
N LEU A 104 5.25 -12.18 -9.03
CA LEU A 104 4.79 -10.86 -8.66
C LEU A 104 5.84 -10.12 -7.80
N VAL A 105 5.94 -8.82 -7.99
CA VAL A 105 6.69 -7.89 -7.13
C VAL A 105 5.72 -6.92 -6.48
N MET A 106 5.77 -6.79 -5.16
CA MET A 106 5.09 -5.76 -4.41
C MET A 106 6.08 -4.67 -4.01
N SER A 107 5.97 -3.49 -4.61
CA SER A 107 6.88 -2.36 -4.38
C SER A 107 6.20 -1.24 -3.59
N HIS A 108 6.81 -0.84 -2.47
CA HIS A 108 6.39 0.34 -1.69
C HIS A 108 7.20 1.60 -2.02
N LEU A 109 8.13 1.50 -2.97
CA LEU A 109 8.98 2.60 -3.41
C LEU A 109 8.84 2.80 -4.93
N PRO A 110 7.88 3.61 -5.38
CA PRO A 110 7.69 3.86 -6.81
C PRO A 110 9.00 4.30 -7.50
N GLU A 111 9.78 5.18 -6.89
CA GLU A 111 11.03 5.70 -7.42
C GLU A 111 12.10 4.63 -7.69
N HIS A 112 12.01 3.45 -7.07
CA HIS A 112 12.92 2.32 -7.31
C HIS A 112 12.36 1.29 -8.29
N THR A 113 11.07 1.28 -8.56
CA THR A 113 10.36 0.19 -9.24
C THR A 113 10.93 -0.10 -10.61
N HIS A 114 11.23 0.92 -11.41
CA HIS A 114 11.82 0.73 -12.74
C HIS A 114 13.18 -0.03 -12.68
N GLN A 115 14.06 0.37 -11.78
CA GLN A 115 15.39 -0.27 -11.64
C GLN A 115 15.26 -1.69 -11.07
N LEU A 116 14.35 -1.89 -10.12
CA LEU A 116 14.03 -3.19 -9.53
C LEU A 116 13.57 -4.19 -10.60
N VAL A 117 12.56 -3.82 -11.39
CA VAL A 117 11.99 -4.68 -12.46
C VAL A 117 13.01 -4.98 -13.54
N ASN A 118 13.76 -3.98 -14.00
CA ASN A 118 14.81 -4.19 -14.99
C ASN A 118 15.94 -5.10 -14.47
N THR A 119 16.27 -5.00 -13.19
CA THR A 119 17.29 -5.86 -12.59
C THR A 119 16.82 -7.31 -12.51
N LEU A 120 15.57 -7.54 -12.10
CA LEU A 120 14.97 -8.87 -12.10
C LEU A 120 14.92 -9.46 -13.51
N TYR A 121 14.46 -8.69 -14.49
CA TYR A 121 14.46 -9.13 -15.89
C TYR A 121 15.84 -9.55 -16.37
N ASN A 122 16.88 -8.79 -16.04
CA ASN A 122 18.26 -9.13 -16.43
C ASN A 122 18.81 -10.36 -15.71
N LEU A 123 18.26 -10.72 -14.55
CA LEU A 123 18.66 -11.93 -13.80
C LEU A 123 17.98 -13.18 -14.32
N THR A 124 16.68 -13.11 -14.56
CA THR A 124 15.81 -14.29 -14.77
C THR A 124 15.25 -14.38 -16.20
N HIS A 125 15.38 -13.31 -16.99
CA HIS A 125 14.72 -13.14 -18.30
C HIS A 125 13.19 -13.21 -18.22
N HIS A 126 12.63 -13.13 -17.00
CA HIS A 126 11.21 -13.06 -16.71
C HIS A 126 10.85 -11.68 -16.19
N THR A 127 9.73 -11.11 -16.63
CA THR A 127 9.18 -9.86 -16.09
C THR A 127 8.03 -10.21 -15.16
N PRO A 128 8.21 -10.07 -13.85
CA PRO A 128 7.12 -10.30 -12.91
C PRO A 128 6.01 -9.26 -13.09
N LYS A 129 4.80 -9.56 -12.64
CA LYS A 129 3.78 -8.55 -12.42
C LYS A 129 4.18 -7.63 -11.29
N VAL A 130 3.75 -6.37 -11.36
CA VAL A 130 4.15 -5.36 -10.38
C VAL A 130 2.94 -4.72 -9.74
N ILE A 131 2.85 -4.87 -8.44
CA ILE A 131 1.86 -4.18 -7.61
C ILE A 131 2.57 -3.17 -6.72
N GLY A 132 2.05 -1.95 -6.66
CA GLY A 132 2.48 -0.93 -5.73
C GLY A 132 1.61 -0.90 -4.47
N TYR A 133 2.20 -0.44 -3.38
CA TYR A 133 1.48 0.00 -2.19
C TYR A 133 2.09 1.31 -1.71
N ALA A 134 1.42 2.43 -1.99
CA ALA A 134 1.95 3.75 -1.74
C ALA A 134 0.99 4.57 -0.87
N HIS A 135 1.42 4.89 0.35
CA HIS A 135 0.71 5.83 1.22
C HIS A 135 1.45 7.16 1.41
N TRP A 136 2.49 7.39 0.60
CA TRP A 136 3.26 8.61 0.58
C TRP A 136 3.72 8.93 -0.84
N PHE A 137 3.69 10.23 -1.20
CA PHE A 137 4.26 10.78 -2.43
C PHE A 137 5.02 12.06 -2.13
N ASP A 138 6.05 12.34 -2.92
CA ASP A 138 6.87 13.54 -2.80
C ASP A 138 6.20 14.72 -3.52
N PHE A 139 5.08 15.19 -2.97
CA PHE A 139 4.39 16.35 -3.53
C PHE A 139 5.23 17.61 -3.43
N ASP A 140 5.14 18.52 -4.43
CA ASP A 140 5.91 19.76 -4.49
C ASP A 140 5.74 20.64 -3.24
N HIS A 141 4.53 20.67 -2.68
CA HIS A 141 4.24 21.44 -1.46
C HIS A 141 4.79 20.80 -0.17
N VAL A 142 5.23 19.55 -0.24
CA VAL A 142 5.81 18.80 0.88
C VAL A 142 7.32 18.83 0.84
N CYS A 143 7.89 18.60 -0.33
CA CYS A 143 9.30 18.36 -0.58
C CYS A 143 9.93 19.45 -1.46
N VAL A 144 10.01 20.67 -0.93
CA VAL A 144 10.57 21.84 -1.65
C VAL A 144 12.00 21.59 -2.15
N TRP A 145 12.75 20.72 -1.46
CA TRP A 145 14.14 20.36 -1.76
C TRP A 145 14.26 19.15 -2.71
N ALA A 146 13.17 18.49 -3.05
CA ALA A 146 13.14 17.29 -3.90
C ALA A 146 12.10 17.42 -5.04
N LYS A 147 12.09 18.57 -5.73
CA LYS A 147 11.10 18.88 -6.78
C LYS A 147 10.98 17.83 -7.89
N ASP A 148 12.04 17.06 -8.15
CA ASP A 148 12.04 16.02 -9.17
C ASP A 148 11.64 14.64 -8.62
N SER A 149 11.52 14.48 -7.29
CA SER A 149 11.16 13.19 -6.68
C SER A 149 9.76 12.76 -7.06
N PHE A 150 8.81 13.69 -7.13
CA PHE A 150 7.44 13.38 -7.59
C PHE A 150 7.42 12.81 -9.00
N LYS A 151 8.20 13.37 -9.94
CA LYS A 151 8.30 12.83 -11.30
C LYS A 151 8.86 11.41 -11.31
N GLN A 152 9.82 11.13 -10.44
CA GLN A 152 10.37 9.78 -10.28
C GLN A 152 9.34 8.81 -9.70
N ASN A 153 8.54 9.25 -8.72
CA ASN A 153 7.41 8.46 -8.24
C ASN A 153 6.45 8.11 -9.39
N ILE A 154 6.06 9.09 -10.21
CA ILE A 154 5.17 8.87 -11.36
C ILE A 154 5.78 7.92 -12.38
N CYS A 155 7.06 8.10 -12.75
CA CYS A 155 7.75 7.19 -13.67
C CYS A 155 7.75 5.75 -13.15
N GLY A 156 7.93 5.56 -11.84
CA GLY A 156 7.86 4.25 -11.23
C GLY A 156 6.46 3.66 -11.16
N LEU A 157 5.43 4.48 -10.94
CA LEU A 157 4.05 4.04 -11.01
C LEU A 157 3.67 3.50 -12.39
N LEU A 158 4.17 4.12 -13.46
CA LEU A 158 3.93 3.67 -14.85
C LEU A 158 4.54 2.29 -15.17
N GLU A 159 5.44 1.78 -14.33
CA GLU A 159 5.98 0.41 -14.43
C GLU A 159 5.11 -0.62 -13.68
N MET A 160 4.08 -0.17 -12.96
CA MET A 160 3.21 -1.03 -12.18
C MET A 160 1.97 -1.44 -12.97
N ASP A 161 1.49 -2.66 -12.75
CA ASP A 161 0.20 -3.13 -13.25
C ASP A 161 -0.96 -2.57 -12.41
N LYS A 162 -0.73 -2.36 -11.10
CA LYS A 162 -1.67 -1.75 -10.14
C LYS A 162 -0.90 -1.13 -8.97
N CYS A 163 -1.40 -0.04 -8.40
CA CYS A 163 -0.85 0.53 -7.17
C CYS A 163 -1.98 0.91 -6.20
N TYR A 164 -1.95 0.33 -5.01
CA TYR A 164 -2.88 0.68 -3.94
C TYR A 164 -2.48 1.98 -3.27
N ILE A 165 -3.49 2.81 -3.02
CA ILE A 165 -3.38 4.11 -2.35
C ILE A 165 -4.49 4.24 -1.31
N ASN A 166 -4.20 4.86 -0.18
CA ASN A 166 -5.04 4.77 1.01
C ASN A 166 -6.34 5.56 0.96
N THR A 167 -6.45 6.60 0.11
CA THR A 167 -7.63 7.45 0.04
C THR A 167 -7.88 7.95 -1.38
N GLN A 168 -9.13 8.20 -1.73
CA GLN A 168 -9.49 8.85 -2.99
C GLN A 168 -8.94 10.28 -3.04
N THR A 169 -8.97 10.99 -1.91
CA THR A 169 -8.36 12.32 -1.78
C THR A 169 -6.90 12.31 -2.18
N GLN A 170 -6.11 11.34 -1.69
CA GLN A 170 -4.70 11.21 -2.04
C GLN A 170 -4.52 10.84 -3.53
N LYS A 171 -5.35 9.96 -4.07
CA LYS A 171 -5.37 9.65 -5.52
C LYS A 171 -5.62 10.91 -6.34
N ASN A 172 -6.61 11.71 -5.97
CA ASN A 172 -6.93 12.97 -6.64
C ASN A 172 -5.74 13.95 -6.60
N MET A 173 -5.07 14.08 -5.44
CA MET A 173 -3.88 14.93 -5.30
C MET A 173 -2.73 14.48 -6.21
N VAL A 174 -2.49 13.17 -6.32
CA VAL A 174 -1.46 12.62 -7.23
C VAL A 174 -1.79 12.97 -8.68
N LEU A 175 -3.04 12.75 -9.12
CA LEU A 175 -3.47 13.03 -10.48
C LEU A 175 -3.44 14.53 -10.79
N GLU A 176 -3.86 15.37 -9.85
CA GLU A 176 -3.83 16.83 -10.00
C GLU A 176 -2.39 17.33 -10.16
N GLN A 177 -1.49 16.94 -9.28
CA GLN A 177 -0.09 17.35 -9.40
C GLN A 177 0.56 16.79 -10.67
N ALA A 178 0.25 15.55 -11.06
CA ALA A 178 0.78 14.95 -12.28
C ALA A 178 0.39 15.73 -13.53
N ARG A 179 -0.79 16.37 -13.57
CA ARG A 179 -1.22 17.24 -14.70
C ARG A 179 -0.27 18.41 -14.97
N ASN A 180 0.49 18.85 -13.95
CA ASN A 180 1.48 19.93 -14.12
C ASN A 180 2.76 19.46 -14.80
N HIS A 181 2.99 18.15 -14.93
CA HIS A 181 4.26 17.58 -15.39
C HIS A 181 4.12 16.59 -16.55
N PHE A 182 2.92 16.03 -16.77
CA PHE A 182 2.69 14.96 -17.74
C PHE A 182 1.49 15.25 -18.65
N ASN A 183 1.45 14.57 -19.81
CA ASN A 183 0.35 14.69 -20.75
C ASN A 183 -0.90 13.91 -20.30
N LEU A 184 -2.05 14.17 -20.94
CA LEU A 184 -3.33 13.55 -20.60
C LEU A 184 -3.35 12.02 -20.69
N GLN A 185 -2.60 11.43 -21.62
CA GLN A 185 -2.51 9.98 -21.76
C GLN A 185 -1.84 9.36 -20.53
N THR A 186 -0.77 9.97 -20.03
CA THR A 186 -0.09 9.54 -18.80
C THR A 186 -1.02 9.67 -17.59
N ILE A 187 -1.81 10.76 -17.51
CA ILE A 187 -2.78 10.94 -16.42
C ILE A 187 -3.84 9.83 -16.45
N HIS A 188 -4.33 9.48 -17.62
CA HIS A 188 -5.31 8.39 -17.78
C HIS A 188 -4.73 7.04 -17.34
N GLN A 189 -3.49 6.72 -17.77
CA GLN A 189 -2.79 5.52 -17.30
C GLN A 189 -2.63 5.48 -15.77
N LEU A 190 -2.25 6.62 -15.17
CA LEU A 190 -2.12 6.71 -13.70
C LEU A 190 -3.45 6.48 -13.00
N ASP A 191 -4.56 7.01 -13.53
CA ASP A 191 -5.89 6.82 -12.96
C ASP A 191 -6.32 5.35 -12.99
N GLU A 192 -5.95 4.60 -14.05
CA GLU A 192 -6.18 3.16 -14.17
C GLU A 192 -5.30 2.33 -13.21
N ILE A 193 -4.03 2.73 -13.03
CA ILE A 193 -3.07 2.05 -12.15
C ILE A 193 -3.43 2.27 -10.67
N LEU A 194 -3.82 3.48 -10.29
CA LEU A 194 -4.09 3.85 -8.90
C LEU A 194 -5.46 3.32 -8.46
N THR A 195 -5.44 2.38 -7.52
CA THR A 195 -6.64 1.78 -6.92
C THR A 195 -6.73 2.20 -5.46
N VAL A 196 -7.84 2.80 -5.06
CA VAL A 196 -8.07 3.14 -3.66
C VAL A 196 -8.32 1.86 -2.87
N GLN A 197 -7.58 1.70 -1.79
CA GLN A 197 -7.75 0.63 -0.82
C GLN A 197 -7.53 1.21 0.57
N TYR A 198 -8.59 1.32 1.32
CA TYR A 198 -8.55 1.87 2.67
C TYR A 198 -7.72 0.98 3.60
N LEU A 199 -7.03 1.60 4.55
CA LEU A 199 -6.43 0.85 5.66
C LEU A 199 -7.56 0.38 6.57
N GLY A 200 -7.90 -0.89 6.47
CA GLY A 200 -8.89 -1.51 7.32
C GLY A 200 -8.40 -1.71 8.75
N VAL A 201 -9.32 -2.02 9.65
CA VAL A 201 -9.05 -2.47 11.01
C VAL A 201 -9.46 -3.93 11.16
N LYS A 202 -8.74 -4.65 12.03
CA LYS A 202 -9.10 -6.03 12.33
C LYS A 202 -10.28 -6.06 13.29
N GLU A 203 -11.22 -6.94 13.03
CA GLU A 203 -12.40 -7.09 13.88
C GLU A 203 -12.06 -7.48 15.33
N GLU A 204 -11.01 -8.28 15.52
CA GLU A 204 -10.52 -8.67 16.84
C GLU A 204 -9.89 -7.52 17.63
N ASP A 205 -9.40 -6.46 16.94
CA ASP A 205 -8.79 -5.30 17.58
C ASP A 205 -9.83 -4.24 18.00
N ILE A 206 -11.09 -4.37 17.51
CA ILE A 206 -12.18 -3.48 17.91
C ILE A 206 -12.69 -3.86 19.28
N LEU A 207 -12.83 -2.87 20.16
CA LEU A 207 -13.34 -3.04 21.52
C LEU A 207 -14.73 -3.72 21.50
N LYS A 208 -14.87 -4.82 22.22
CA LYS A 208 -16.14 -5.61 22.28
C LYS A 208 -16.99 -5.28 23.49
N GLU A 209 -16.37 -4.89 24.58
CA GLU A 209 -17.03 -4.55 25.83
C GLU A 209 -16.76 -3.07 26.13
N TYR A 210 -17.81 -2.35 26.45
CA TYR A 210 -17.77 -0.93 26.70
C TYR A 210 -17.99 -0.63 28.18
N GLU A 211 -17.09 0.16 28.77
CA GLU A 211 -17.28 0.76 30.08
C GLU A 211 -17.66 2.25 29.90
N PRO A 212 -18.85 2.67 30.37
CA PRO A 212 -19.36 4.01 30.07
C PRO A 212 -18.64 5.16 30.81
N GLU A 213 -17.71 4.85 31.72
CA GLU A 213 -17.01 5.87 32.49
C GLU A 213 -15.74 6.33 31.76
N HIS A 214 -15.81 7.50 31.16
CA HIS A 214 -14.65 8.18 30.62
C HIS A 214 -14.14 9.26 31.59
N GLU A 215 -12.84 9.39 31.66
CA GLU A 215 -12.21 10.56 32.22
C GLU A 215 -12.38 11.74 31.24
N LYS A 216 -12.51 12.96 31.72
CA LYS A 216 -12.56 14.16 30.85
C LYS A 216 -11.20 14.43 30.19
N ILE A 217 -10.77 13.48 29.35
CA ILE A 217 -9.52 13.54 28.60
C ILE A 217 -9.81 13.78 27.12
N ILE A 218 -9.23 14.85 26.58
CA ILE A 218 -9.16 15.10 25.13
C ILE A 218 -7.84 14.51 24.64
N VAL A 219 -7.85 13.62 23.64
CA VAL A 219 -6.62 13.06 23.08
C VAL A 219 -6.25 13.67 21.74
N PHE A 220 -4.97 14.05 21.62
CA PHE A 220 -4.33 14.40 20.36
C PHE A 220 -3.18 13.41 20.11
N ASN A 221 -3.50 12.27 19.53
CA ASN A 221 -2.54 11.18 19.28
C ASN A 221 -1.84 11.29 17.91
N HIS A 222 -1.86 12.46 17.31
CA HIS A 222 -1.08 12.80 16.13
C HIS A 222 0.32 13.32 16.52
N ARG A 223 1.24 13.31 15.55
CA ARG A 223 2.56 13.95 15.73
C ARG A 223 2.38 15.45 15.98
N PRO A 224 3.02 16.03 17.03
CA PRO A 224 2.86 17.44 17.37
C PRO A 224 3.68 18.36 16.42
N GLU A 225 3.45 18.24 15.12
CA GLU A 225 4.17 18.95 14.08
C GLU A 225 3.27 19.95 13.34
N SER A 226 3.87 20.93 12.67
CA SER A 226 3.16 22.01 11.99
C SER A 226 2.18 21.54 10.92
N TYR A 227 2.49 20.46 10.21
CA TYR A 227 1.60 19.89 9.19
C TYR A 227 0.36 19.18 9.77
N LYS A 228 0.34 18.94 11.09
CA LYS A 228 -0.81 18.44 11.86
C LYS A 228 -1.47 19.56 12.69
N HIS A 229 -1.14 20.80 12.42
CA HIS A 229 -1.75 21.97 13.08
C HIS A 229 -1.76 21.89 14.62
N TYR A 230 -0.66 21.32 15.20
CA TYR A 230 -0.56 21.14 16.65
C TYR A 230 -0.61 22.48 17.41
N LYS A 231 0.01 23.54 16.87
CA LYS A 231 0.00 24.86 17.52
C LYS A 231 -1.40 25.45 17.61
N GLU A 232 -2.17 25.33 16.54
CA GLU A 232 -3.55 25.76 16.46
C GLU A 232 -4.43 24.95 17.43
N PHE A 233 -4.19 23.63 17.52
CA PHE A 233 -4.85 22.80 18.52
C PHE A 233 -4.56 23.27 19.96
N ILE A 234 -3.31 23.58 20.32
CA ILE A 234 -2.97 24.10 21.66
C ILE A 234 -3.62 25.45 21.92
N GLN A 235 -3.70 26.36 20.95
CA GLN A 235 -4.42 27.63 21.09
C GLN A 235 -5.90 27.40 21.37
N LEU A 236 -6.54 26.48 20.68
CA LEU A 236 -7.93 26.09 20.93
C LEU A 236 -8.09 25.51 22.35
N MET A 237 -7.15 24.70 22.83
CA MET A 237 -7.18 24.16 24.19
C MET A 237 -6.93 25.23 25.26
N ASP A 238 -6.07 26.21 24.99
CA ASP A 238 -5.88 27.39 25.87
C ASP A 238 -7.20 28.16 26.00
N GLU A 239 -7.94 28.38 24.90
CA GLU A 239 -9.26 29.03 24.93
C GLU A 239 -10.30 28.20 25.70
N LEU A 240 -10.37 26.89 25.49
CA LEU A 240 -11.25 26.00 26.26
C LEU A 240 -10.89 26.01 27.75
N TRP A 241 -9.59 26.08 28.07
CA TRP A 241 -9.10 26.13 29.46
C TRP A 241 -9.50 27.43 30.18
N GLU A 242 -9.63 28.53 29.46
CA GLU A 242 -10.18 29.76 30.07
C GLU A 242 -11.65 29.63 30.44
N GLN A 243 -12.42 28.85 29.71
CA GLN A 243 -13.86 28.64 29.93
C GLN A 243 -14.13 27.58 31.02
N ARG A 244 -13.30 26.52 31.11
CA ARG A 244 -13.48 25.39 32.05
C ARG A 244 -12.15 24.79 32.47
N LYS A 245 -12.05 24.30 33.70
CA LYS A 245 -10.80 23.76 34.28
C LYS A 245 -10.91 22.27 34.67
N ASP A 246 -11.91 21.55 34.12
CA ASP A 246 -12.26 20.18 34.53
C ASP A 246 -11.91 19.12 33.49
N PHE A 247 -10.93 19.39 32.63
CA PHE A 247 -10.43 18.42 31.63
C PHE A 247 -8.92 18.37 31.59
N THR A 248 -8.40 17.32 30.95
CA THR A 248 -6.96 17.19 30.61
C THR A 248 -6.82 16.91 29.11
N VAL A 249 -5.63 17.22 28.57
CA VAL A 249 -5.27 16.95 27.17
C VAL A 249 -4.10 15.99 27.16
N TRP A 250 -4.28 14.83 26.56
CA TRP A 250 -3.23 13.84 26.42
C TRP A 250 -2.64 13.87 24.99
N VAL A 251 -1.29 14.09 24.93
CA VAL A 251 -0.54 14.13 23.67
C VAL A 251 0.62 13.13 23.76
N PRO A 252 0.39 11.82 23.51
CA PRO A 252 1.38 10.77 23.73
C PRO A 252 2.70 10.93 22.95
N LEU A 253 2.65 11.62 21.81
CA LEU A 253 3.82 11.82 20.96
C LEU A 253 4.58 13.14 21.25
N LEU A 254 4.13 13.94 22.22
CA LEU A 254 4.82 15.15 22.62
C LEU A 254 6.15 14.79 23.29
N THR A 255 7.22 15.51 22.89
CA THR A 255 8.55 15.41 23.48
C THR A 255 8.81 16.61 24.38
N GLY A 256 9.53 16.40 25.48
CA GLY A 256 9.80 17.44 26.49
C GLY A 256 8.72 17.52 27.56
N GLU A 257 8.88 18.48 28.47
CA GLU A 257 7.93 18.72 29.56
C GLU A 257 6.69 19.46 29.05
N PRO A 258 5.47 19.06 29.48
CA PRO A 258 4.26 19.80 29.20
C PRO A 258 4.32 21.22 29.79
N ASP A 259 3.97 22.22 29.01
CA ASP A 259 4.06 23.64 29.36
C ASP A 259 2.69 24.28 29.73
N ARG A 260 1.65 23.46 29.87
CA ARG A 260 0.28 23.85 30.23
C ARG A 260 -0.25 23.01 31.38
N PRO A 261 -1.06 23.60 32.28
CA PRO A 261 -1.59 22.89 33.45
C PRO A 261 -2.54 21.72 33.13
N TYR A 262 -3.13 21.73 31.94
CA TYR A 262 -4.03 20.70 31.45
C TYR A 262 -3.35 19.66 30.59
N LEU A 263 -2.10 19.87 30.16
CA LEU A 263 -1.40 19.05 29.19
C LEU A 263 -0.64 17.91 29.84
N THR A 264 -0.71 16.71 29.27
CA THR A 264 0.06 15.53 29.68
C THR A 264 0.60 14.79 28.46
N ASN A 265 1.75 14.16 28.59
CA ASN A 265 2.44 13.42 27.56
C ASN A 265 2.89 12.03 28.02
N GLU A 266 2.14 11.44 28.95
CA GLU A 266 2.40 10.08 29.42
C GLU A 266 2.59 9.12 28.25
N LYS A 267 3.62 8.30 28.33
CA LYS A 267 3.97 7.31 27.31
C LYS A 267 3.75 5.92 27.85
N PHE A 268 3.13 5.10 27.04
CA PHE A 268 2.81 3.71 27.32
C PHE A 268 3.45 2.79 26.26
N ASP A 269 3.52 1.51 26.54
CA ASP A 269 3.65 0.50 25.49
C ASP A 269 2.37 0.44 24.64
N LYS A 270 2.34 -0.40 23.61
CA LYS A 270 1.20 -0.46 22.69
C LYS A 270 -0.12 -0.81 23.40
N GLN A 271 -0.10 -1.76 24.33
CA GLN A 271 -1.30 -2.14 25.05
C GLN A 271 -1.76 -1.03 26.00
N GLY A 272 -0.86 -0.45 26.77
CA GLY A 272 -1.17 0.68 27.64
C GLY A 272 -1.66 1.92 26.89
N TYR A 273 -1.16 2.15 25.67
CA TYR A 273 -1.69 3.19 24.77
C TYR A 273 -3.15 2.93 24.39
N TYR A 274 -3.49 1.70 24.02
CA TYR A 274 -4.88 1.32 23.73
C TYR A 274 -5.78 1.39 24.96
N ASP A 275 -5.29 0.93 26.11
CA ASP A 275 -6.05 1.03 27.37
C ASP A 275 -6.29 2.48 27.79
N LYS A 276 -5.32 3.38 27.56
CA LYS A 276 -5.54 4.82 27.81
C LYS A 276 -6.53 5.45 26.83
N LEU A 277 -6.53 5.05 25.55
CA LEU A 277 -7.53 5.52 24.59
C LEU A 277 -8.98 5.19 25.03
N LYS A 278 -9.21 4.03 25.64
CA LYS A 278 -10.52 3.63 26.17
C LYS A 278 -11.05 4.59 27.24
N THR A 279 -10.17 5.27 27.98
CA THR A 279 -10.56 6.23 29.01
C THR A 279 -10.77 7.65 28.48
N CYS A 280 -10.38 7.93 27.23
CA CYS A 280 -10.49 9.25 26.65
C CYS A 280 -11.93 9.59 26.25
N CYS A 281 -12.34 10.82 26.59
CA CYS A 281 -13.68 11.33 26.35
C CYS A 281 -13.91 11.64 24.87
N VAL A 282 -12.89 12.20 24.21
CA VAL A 282 -12.94 12.57 22.79
C VAL A 282 -11.54 12.71 22.20
N GLY A 283 -11.37 12.28 20.96
CA GLY A 283 -10.19 12.51 20.16
C GLY A 283 -10.36 13.72 19.25
N PHE A 284 -9.24 14.36 18.94
CA PHE A 284 -9.20 15.51 18.05
C PHE A 284 -8.42 15.16 16.79
N SER A 285 -9.09 15.19 15.63
CA SER A 285 -8.48 14.98 14.32
C SER A 285 -8.30 16.33 13.59
N PRO A 286 -7.08 16.85 13.54
CA PRO A 286 -6.81 18.18 13.02
C PRO A 286 -6.87 18.22 11.50
N LYS A 287 -6.91 19.43 10.92
CA LYS A 287 -6.66 19.64 9.50
C LYS A 287 -5.37 18.93 9.09
N GLN A 288 -5.41 18.18 7.98
CA GLN A 288 -4.24 17.54 7.42
C GLN A 288 -3.83 18.21 6.12
N LYS A 289 -2.53 18.41 5.95
CA LYS A 289 -1.98 19.00 4.73
C LYS A 289 -1.97 18.04 3.53
N TYR A 290 -1.99 16.71 3.77
CA TYR A 290 -1.62 15.72 2.76
C TYR A 290 -2.68 14.66 2.46
N GLY A 291 -3.87 14.77 3.00
CA GLY A 291 -5.02 13.94 2.65
C GLY A 291 -4.87 12.42 2.79
N GLY A 292 -3.86 11.96 3.57
CA GLY A 292 -3.62 10.54 3.79
C GLY A 292 -4.49 9.96 4.90
N TRP A 293 -4.53 8.63 4.99
CA TRP A 293 -5.25 7.91 6.03
C TRP A 293 -4.79 8.30 7.44
N SER A 294 -5.73 8.40 8.37
CA SER A 294 -5.44 8.76 9.76
C SER A 294 -5.46 7.53 10.68
N VAL A 295 -4.32 6.85 10.79
CA VAL A 295 -4.18 5.72 11.73
C VAL A 295 -4.47 6.14 13.17
N ALA A 296 -4.05 7.35 13.58
CA ALA A 296 -4.32 7.87 14.92
C ALA A 296 -5.82 7.94 15.23
N THR A 297 -6.63 8.39 14.27
CA THR A 297 -8.09 8.47 14.42
C THR A 297 -8.70 7.06 14.49
N THR A 298 -8.29 6.14 13.60
CA THR A 298 -8.80 4.75 13.64
C THR A 298 -8.38 4.01 14.90
N ASP A 299 -7.16 4.22 15.40
CA ASP A 299 -6.70 3.65 16.69
C ASP A 299 -7.61 4.07 17.85
N GLY A 300 -7.99 5.36 17.89
CA GLY A 300 -8.91 5.83 18.93
C GLY A 300 -10.31 5.24 18.76
N MET A 301 -10.89 5.32 17.55
CA MET A 301 -12.22 4.81 17.27
C MET A 301 -12.36 3.32 17.58
N MET A 302 -11.39 2.47 17.21
CA MET A 302 -11.45 1.03 17.50
C MET A 302 -11.34 0.71 18.99
N ASN A 303 -10.74 1.62 19.78
CA ASN A 303 -10.66 1.52 21.24
C ASN A 303 -11.77 2.31 21.96
N GLY A 304 -12.82 2.69 21.27
CA GLY A 304 -13.97 3.32 21.86
C GLY A 304 -13.84 4.81 22.21
N CYS A 305 -12.82 5.50 21.71
CA CYS A 305 -12.73 6.95 21.81
C CYS A 305 -13.41 7.59 20.58
N PRO A 306 -14.52 8.33 20.74
CA PRO A 306 -15.12 9.06 19.62
C PRO A 306 -14.24 10.26 19.21
N TYR A 307 -14.37 10.71 17.96
CA TYR A 307 -13.55 11.80 17.44
C TYR A 307 -14.38 12.94 16.86
N ILE A 308 -13.95 14.17 17.13
CA ILE A 308 -14.30 15.30 16.29
C ILE A 308 -13.23 15.47 15.21
N MET A 309 -13.64 15.76 13.98
CA MET A 309 -12.74 15.77 12.82
C MET A 309 -12.84 17.09 12.08
N TYR A 310 -11.68 17.58 11.60
CA TYR A 310 -11.72 18.71 10.68
C TYR A 310 -12.50 18.32 9.41
N ASP A 311 -13.34 19.23 8.91
CA ASP A 311 -14.12 19.01 7.69
C ASP A 311 -13.21 18.96 6.46
N GLY A 312 -12.76 17.77 6.12
CA GLY A 312 -11.87 17.49 5.01
C GLY A 312 -12.22 16.15 4.35
N GLU A 313 -12.18 16.09 3.01
CA GLU A 313 -12.59 14.93 2.21
C GLU A 313 -12.02 13.61 2.74
N TYR A 314 -10.76 13.58 3.16
CA TYR A 314 -10.08 12.39 3.69
C TYR A 314 -10.65 11.85 5.02
N TYR A 315 -11.33 12.70 5.82
CA TYR A 315 -12.02 12.25 7.02
C TYR A 315 -13.42 11.75 6.71
N HIS A 316 -14.11 12.34 5.72
CA HIS A 316 -15.35 11.79 5.19
C HIS A 316 -15.16 10.40 4.59
N GLU A 317 -14.03 10.16 3.92
CA GLU A 317 -13.66 8.81 3.46
C GLU A 317 -13.45 7.82 4.60
N LEU A 318 -12.93 8.30 5.73
CA LEU A 318 -12.74 7.47 6.91
C LEU A 318 -14.09 7.16 7.57
N TRP A 319 -14.90 8.17 7.83
CA TRP A 319 -16.25 8.00 8.38
C TRP A 319 -17.11 9.27 8.17
N ASP A 320 -18.04 9.23 7.26
CA ASP A 320 -18.94 10.35 6.94
C ASP A 320 -19.99 10.64 8.04
N GLY A 321 -20.17 9.75 9.02
CA GLY A 321 -21.04 9.92 10.17
C GLY A 321 -20.39 10.58 11.39
N ALA A 322 -19.14 11.07 11.28
CA ALA A 322 -18.44 11.74 12.37
C ALA A 322 -18.95 13.19 12.57
N ASP A 323 -18.61 13.76 13.73
CA ASP A 323 -18.79 15.20 13.94
C ASP A 323 -17.65 16.00 13.31
N PHE A 324 -18.00 16.88 12.38
CA PHE A 324 -17.04 17.70 11.65
C PHE A 324 -17.07 19.16 12.15
N PHE A 325 -15.91 19.82 12.06
CA PHE A 325 -15.76 21.23 12.34
C PHE A 325 -14.92 21.93 11.26
N THR A 326 -15.22 23.17 10.95
CA THR A 326 -14.46 24.04 10.06
C THR A 326 -13.86 25.23 10.78
N THR A 327 -14.47 25.63 11.90
CA THR A 327 -14.07 26.79 12.72
C THR A 327 -13.72 26.37 14.14
N ASP A 328 -12.92 27.20 14.80
CA ASP A 328 -12.55 26.99 16.21
C ASP A 328 -13.77 26.97 17.12
N GLN A 329 -14.79 27.83 16.86
CA GLN A 329 -16.01 27.84 17.65
C GLN A 329 -16.80 26.52 17.52
N GLU A 330 -16.96 25.98 16.32
CA GLU A 330 -17.59 24.67 16.12
C GLU A 330 -16.83 23.57 16.86
N ALA A 331 -15.49 23.59 16.83
CA ALA A 331 -14.68 22.64 17.56
C ALA A 331 -14.87 22.77 19.08
N LEU A 332 -14.92 23.98 19.63
CA LEU A 332 -15.19 24.24 21.05
C LEU A 332 -16.58 23.75 21.47
N ASP A 333 -17.60 23.99 20.65
CA ASP A 333 -18.98 23.57 20.93
C ASP A 333 -19.07 22.03 20.96
N LEU A 334 -18.45 21.36 19.99
CA LEU A 334 -18.36 19.90 19.95
C LEU A 334 -17.58 19.36 21.14
N LEU A 335 -16.40 19.89 21.46
CA LEU A 335 -15.62 19.46 22.61
C LEU A 335 -16.39 19.59 23.92
N ASN A 336 -17.10 20.71 24.14
CA ASN A 336 -17.95 20.89 25.30
C ASN A 336 -19.06 19.84 25.35
N ARG A 337 -19.72 19.55 24.22
CA ARG A 337 -20.75 18.51 24.15
C ARG A 337 -20.18 17.14 24.53
N TYR A 338 -19.03 16.74 23.98
CA TYR A 338 -18.39 15.46 24.31
C TYR A 338 -17.93 15.39 25.76
N LEU A 339 -17.50 16.49 26.36
CA LEU A 339 -17.08 16.54 27.76
C LEU A 339 -18.24 16.45 28.76
N ASP A 340 -19.46 16.85 28.39
CA ASP A 340 -20.60 16.96 29.30
C ASP A 340 -21.72 15.95 29.03
N ASP A 341 -21.93 15.53 27.77
CA ASP A 341 -23.02 14.64 27.36
C ASP A 341 -22.52 13.19 27.20
N SER A 342 -22.67 12.37 28.23
CA SER A 342 -22.24 10.96 28.22
C SER A 342 -23.05 10.08 27.27
N ASP A 343 -24.35 10.37 27.11
CA ASP A 343 -25.22 9.57 26.25
C ASP A 343 -24.86 9.79 24.78
N TYR A 344 -24.58 11.05 24.42
CA TYR A 344 -24.12 11.40 23.09
C TYR A 344 -22.76 10.76 22.77
N ARG A 345 -21.80 10.82 23.72
CA ARG A 345 -20.49 10.15 23.54
C ARG A 345 -20.68 8.68 23.25
N PHE A 346 -21.53 8.01 24.04
CA PHE A 346 -21.80 6.58 23.89
C PHE A 346 -22.37 6.26 22.51
N GLU A 347 -23.36 7.05 22.05
CA GLU A 347 -23.94 6.91 20.71
C GLU A 347 -22.86 6.99 19.62
N MET A 348 -22.07 8.05 19.62
CA MET A 348 -21.03 8.29 18.60
C MET A 348 -19.90 7.24 18.63
N GLN A 349 -19.54 6.76 19.82
CA GLN A 349 -18.62 5.67 20.00
C GLN A 349 -19.14 4.38 19.35
N MET A 350 -20.38 3.99 19.65
CA MET A 350 -20.97 2.76 19.11
C MET A 350 -21.12 2.84 17.58
N LEU A 351 -21.52 3.99 17.05
CA LEU A 351 -21.62 4.21 15.61
C LEU A 351 -20.24 4.13 14.93
N GLY A 352 -19.20 4.73 15.52
CA GLY A 352 -17.85 4.68 15.00
C GLY A 352 -17.27 3.26 14.97
N MET A 353 -17.39 2.51 16.06
CA MET A 353 -16.94 1.11 16.12
C MET A 353 -17.71 0.22 15.13
N HIS A 354 -19.04 0.40 15.03
CA HIS A 354 -19.85 -0.32 14.05
C HIS A 354 -19.41 -0.01 12.61
N HIS A 355 -19.13 1.26 12.30
CA HIS A 355 -18.61 1.65 10.99
C HIS A 355 -17.28 0.96 10.67
N LEU A 356 -16.32 0.97 11.60
CA LEU A 356 -15.03 0.29 11.43
C LEU A 356 -15.21 -1.21 11.16
N SER A 357 -16.06 -1.89 11.93
CA SER A 357 -16.26 -3.34 11.79
C SER A 357 -16.93 -3.74 10.47
N THR A 358 -17.80 -2.89 9.92
CA THR A 358 -18.63 -3.23 8.76
C THR A 358 -18.07 -2.68 7.43
N LYS A 359 -17.48 -1.49 7.44
CA LYS A 359 -17.04 -0.80 6.23
C LYS A 359 -15.54 -0.83 6.01
N LEU A 360 -14.78 -0.88 7.09
CA LEU A 360 -13.32 -0.85 7.05
C LEU A 360 -12.72 -2.15 7.58
N ASN A 361 -13.33 -3.28 7.24
CA ASN A 361 -12.89 -4.60 7.69
C ASN A 361 -11.64 -5.03 6.92
N TYR A 362 -10.53 -5.19 7.63
CA TYR A 362 -9.22 -5.51 7.06
C TYR A 362 -9.21 -6.82 6.25
N LYS A 363 -9.95 -7.83 6.70
CA LYS A 363 -10.02 -9.12 6.02
C LYS A 363 -10.60 -9.01 4.61
N ASN A 364 -11.64 -8.19 4.44
CA ASN A 364 -12.26 -7.97 3.13
C ASN A 364 -11.29 -7.26 2.17
N GLU A 365 -10.52 -6.29 2.67
CA GLU A 365 -9.50 -5.60 1.89
C GLU A 365 -8.38 -6.55 1.42
N MET A 366 -7.95 -7.46 2.29
CA MET A 366 -6.92 -8.44 1.94
C MET A 366 -7.41 -9.51 0.96
N GLU A 367 -8.66 -9.94 1.07
CA GLU A 367 -9.25 -10.87 0.09
C GLU A 367 -9.36 -10.22 -1.30
N THR A 368 -9.75 -8.95 -1.37
CA THR A 368 -9.77 -8.19 -2.62
C THR A 368 -8.37 -8.07 -3.23
N MET A 369 -7.35 -7.75 -2.42
CA MET A 369 -5.96 -7.70 -2.86
C MET A 369 -5.48 -9.07 -3.39
N TYR A 370 -5.81 -10.14 -2.71
CA TYR A 370 -5.47 -11.50 -3.16
C TYR A 370 -6.11 -11.84 -4.49
N GLN A 371 -7.38 -11.49 -4.69
CA GLN A 371 -8.06 -11.68 -5.98
C GLN A 371 -7.35 -10.91 -7.10
N ASP A 372 -6.95 -9.66 -6.84
CA ASP A 372 -6.15 -8.87 -7.78
C ASP A 372 -4.83 -9.55 -8.15
N PHE A 373 -4.13 -10.17 -7.19
CA PHE A 373 -2.90 -10.94 -7.46
C PHE A 373 -3.19 -12.10 -8.42
N CYS A 374 -4.24 -12.87 -8.14
CA CYS A 374 -4.66 -13.98 -8.97
C CYS A 374 -5.03 -13.54 -10.39
N ASP A 375 -5.79 -12.45 -10.52
CA ASP A 375 -6.24 -11.94 -11.81
C ASP A 375 -5.08 -11.43 -12.66
N LEU A 376 -4.16 -10.68 -12.07
CA LEU A 376 -2.96 -10.19 -12.76
C LEU A 376 -2.08 -11.32 -13.27
N ILE A 377 -1.87 -12.36 -12.47
CA ILE A 377 -1.04 -13.51 -12.83
C ILE A 377 -1.75 -14.34 -13.91
N ASN A 378 -3.05 -14.61 -13.75
CA ASN A 378 -3.83 -15.43 -14.68
C ASN A 378 -4.05 -14.73 -16.03
N ASN A 379 -4.35 -13.42 -16.04
CA ASN A 379 -4.49 -12.64 -17.28
C ASN A 379 -3.17 -12.65 -18.09
N THR A 380 -2.02 -12.65 -17.41
CA THR A 380 -0.73 -12.77 -18.10
C THR A 380 -0.56 -14.14 -18.75
N LYS A 381 -1.01 -15.21 -18.10
CA LYS A 381 -0.95 -16.57 -18.66
C LYS A 381 -1.87 -16.69 -19.88
N SER A 382 -3.10 -16.16 -19.80
CA SER A 382 -4.07 -16.17 -20.90
C SER A 382 -3.56 -15.38 -22.12
N THR A 383 -3.19 -14.13 -21.94
CA THR A 383 -2.71 -13.28 -23.05
C THR A 383 -1.44 -13.79 -23.70
N ASN A 384 -0.50 -14.35 -22.91
CA ASN A 384 0.72 -14.96 -23.45
C ASN A 384 0.42 -16.25 -24.20
N SER A 385 -0.52 -17.08 -23.70
CA SER A 385 -0.95 -18.31 -24.37
C SER A 385 -1.62 -18.00 -25.71
N ASP A 386 -2.55 -17.06 -25.74
CA ASP A 386 -3.29 -16.70 -26.97
C ASP A 386 -2.34 -16.14 -28.02
N LYS A 387 -1.43 -15.24 -27.62
CA LYS A 387 -0.43 -14.69 -28.53
C LYS A 387 0.58 -15.72 -28.99
N THR A 388 1.00 -16.63 -28.11
CA THR A 388 1.87 -17.74 -28.47
C THR A 388 1.20 -18.64 -29.51
N ASN A 389 -0.08 -19.00 -29.32
CA ASN A 389 -0.84 -19.80 -30.27
C ASN A 389 -0.98 -19.09 -31.62
N GLU A 390 -1.28 -17.77 -31.64
CA GLU A 390 -1.27 -16.97 -32.87
C GLU A 390 0.06 -17.06 -33.61
N LEU A 391 1.17 -16.91 -32.92
CA LEU A 391 2.51 -17.01 -33.50
C LEU A 391 2.84 -18.42 -34.00
N ILE A 392 2.39 -19.46 -33.29
CA ILE A 392 2.51 -20.86 -33.73
C ILE A 392 1.76 -21.09 -35.03
N GLU A 393 0.52 -20.64 -35.14
CA GLU A 393 -0.28 -20.80 -36.37
C GLU A 393 0.38 -20.03 -37.56
N VAL A 394 0.94 -18.83 -37.33
CA VAL A 394 1.70 -18.10 -38.38
C VAL A 394 2.91 -18.89 -38.86
N ILE A 395 3.67 -19.50 -37.94
CA ILE A 395 4.85 -20.31 -38.32
C ILE A 395 4.41 -21.56 -39.07
N LYS A 396 3.33 -22.19 -38.66
CA LYS A 396 2.72 -23.37 -39.29
C LYS A 396 2.23 -23.05 -40.72
N ASP A 397 1.50 -21.97 -40.90
CA ASP A 397 0.94 -21.58 -42.20
C ASP A 397 2.04 -21.19 -43.19
N ARG A 398 3.09 -20.54 -42.77
CA ARG A 398 4.20 -20.12 -43.60
C ARG A 398 5.26 -21.21 -43.83
N GLY A 399 5.24 -22.27 -43.02
CA GLY A 399 6.26 -23.32 -43.01
C GLY A 399 7.62 -22.87 -42.48
N SER A 400 8.03 -21.65 -42.79
CA SER A 400 9.19 -21.00 -42.18
C SER A 400 9.05 -19.48 -42.18
N ILE A 401 9.61 -18.83 -41.17
CA ILE A 401 9.63 -17.36 -41.04
C ILE A 401 10.90 -16.94 -40.33
N THR A 402 11.55 -15.85 -40.79
CA THR A 402 12.70 -15.32 -40.06
C THR A 402 12.27 -14.74 -38.71
N LYS A 403 13.15 -14.82 -37.71
CA LYS A 403 12.88 -14.25 -36.39
C LYS A 403 12.63 -12.73 -36.48
N ARG A 404 13.28 -12.05 -37.43
CA ARG A 404 13.12 -10.62 -37.68
C ARG A 404 11.75 -10.30 -38.27
N GLU A 405 11.25 -11.07 -39.24
CA GLU A 405 9.92 -10.90 -39.83
C GLU A 405 8.83 -11.15 -38.79
N LEU A 406 8.93 -12.29 -38.07
CA LEU A 406 7.97 -12.62 -37.02
C LEU A 406 7.89 -11.50 -35.96
N PHE A 407 9.04 -10.97 -35.51
CA PHE A 407 9.10 -9.87 -34.58
C PHE A 407 8.48 -8.58 -35.15
N ASN A 408 8.86 -8.17 -36.37
CA ASN A 408 8.41 -6.91 -36.96
C ASN A 408 6.91 -6.92 -37.30
N GLU A 409 6.40 -8.03 -37.81
CA GLU A 409 5.00 -8.14 -38.22
C GLU A 409 4.04 -8.29 -37.02
N TYR A 410 4.41 -9.05 -36.00
CA TYR A 410 3.50 -9.47 -34.92
C TYR A 410 3.82 -8.90 -33.56
N CYS A 411 5.07 -8.53 -33.29
CA CYS A 411 5.50 -7.99 -32.01
C CYS A 411 5.86 -6.51 -32.08
N GLY A 412 6.67 -6.09 -33.02
CA GLY A 412 7.06 -4.73 -33.44
C GLY A 412 7.45 -3.70 -32.37
N TRP A 413 8.34 -2.78 -32.74
CA TRP A 413 8.67 -1.61 -31.93
C TRP A 413 7.45 -0.69 -31.80
N GLY A 414 7.00 -0.41 -30.58
CA GLY A 414 5.86 0.48 -30.31
C GLY A 414 4.52 -0.22 -30.09
N ARG A 415 4.42 -1.56 -30.19
CA ARG A 415 3.21 -2.31 -29.86
C ARG A 415 3.13 -2.80 -28.42
N GLY A 416 4.11 -2.46 -27.57
CA GLY A 416 4.15 -2.84 -26.15
C GLY A 416 4.35 -4.35 -25.89
N ILE A 417 4.54 -5.16 -26.94
CA ILE A 417 4.68 -6.60 -26.82
C ILE A 417 6.13 -6.96 -26.59
N LYS A 418 6.44 -7.51 -25.43
CA LYS A 418 7.77 -8.02 -25.09
C LYS A 418 7.99 -9.38 -25.76
N TRP A 419 9.03 -9.53 -26.57
CA TRP A 419 9.32 -10.75 -27.37
C TRP A 419 9.72 -11.97 -26.52
N THR A 420 10.41 -11.75 -25.41
CA THR A 420 11.06 -12.83 -24.63
C THR A 420 10.13 -13.94 -24.16
N PRO A 421 8.91 -13.69 -23.64
CA PRO A 421 8.01 -14.75 -23.21
C PRO A 421 7.60 -15.71 -24.34
N TYR A 422 7.38 -15.13 -25.54
CA TYR A 422 6.94 -15.91 -26.70
C TYR A 422 8.09 -16.74 -27.29
N ARG A 423 9.30 -16.21 -27.30
CA ARG A 423 10.48 -16.90 -27.80
C ARG A 423 10.69 -18.25 -27.11
N ARG A 424 10.59 -18.28 -25.78
CA ARG A 424 10.76 -19.52 -25.01
C ARG A 424 9.67 -20.53 -25.35
N ALA A 425 8.41 -20.12 -25.37
CA ALA A 425 7.30 -21.00 -25.70
C ALA A 425 7.39 -21.55 -27.13
N LEU A 426 7.84 -20.74 -28.08
CA LEU A 426 8.10 -21.18 -29.46
C LEU A 426 9.26 -22.20 -29.53
N MET A 427 10.32 -22.02 -28.75
CA MET A 427 11.46 -22.96 -28.72
C MET A 427 11.12 -24.29 -28.03
N GLU A 428 10.17 -24.32 -27.12
CA GLU A 428 9.70 -25.50 -26.41
C GLU A 428 8.60 -26.26 -27.20
N HIS A 429 8.09 -25.68 -28.30
CA HIS A 429 7.05 -26.32 -29.10
C HIS A 429 7.59 -27.49 -29.94
N PRO A 430 7.00 -28.70 -29.86
CA PRO A 430 7.57 -29.91 -30.46
C PRO A 430 7.76 -29.86 -32.00
N ASN A 431 6.96 -29.07 -32.69
CA ASN A 431 6.96 -28.95 -34.15
C ASN A 431 7.67 -27.69 -34.67
N ILE A 432 8.32 -26.91 -33.80
CA ILE A 432 9.03 -25.68 -34.19
C ILE A 432 10.54 -25.91 -33.95
N TYR A 433 11.31 -25.76 -35.03
CA TYR A 433 12.76 -25.84 -34.99
C TYR A 433 13.36 -24.43 -35.08
N ASP A 434 14.17 -24.10 -34.10
CA ASP A 434 14.95 -22.87 -34.06
C ASP A 434 16.26 -23.04 -34.81
N VAL A 435 16.38 -22.44 -35.98
CA VAL A 435 17.60 -22.44 -36.79
C VAL A 435 18.39 -21.17 -36.58
N ASN A 436 19.55 -21.31 -35.93
CA ASN A 436 20.48 -20.21 -35.64
C ASN A 436 21.69 -20.27 -36.60
N ASN A 437 21.47 -19.86 -37.85
CA ASN A 437 22.55 -19.70 -38.85
C ASN A 437 22.66 -18.23 -39.29
N SER A 438 23.24 -17.97 -40.42
CA SER A 438 23.38 -16.61 -41.02
C SER A 438 22.00 -15.89 -41.19
N GLU A 439 20.92 -16.63 -41.26
CA GLU A 439 19.55 -16.13 -41.34
C GLU A 439 18.69 -16.84 -40.27
N PRO A 440 18.67 -16.37 -39.01
CA PRO A 440 17.93 -17.03 -37.92
C PRO A 440 16.43 -17.09 -38.18
N LYS A 441 15.84 -18.32 -38.15
CA LYS A 441 14.43 -18.56 -38.44
C LYS A 441 13.81 -19.68 -37.61
N TYR A 442 12.48 -19.63 -37.52
CA TYR A 442 11.65 -20.75 -37.06
C TYR A 442 11.14 -21.54 -38.27
N ILE A 443 11.19 -22.87 -38.18
CA ILE A 443 10.71 -23.77 -39.20
C ILE A 443 9.65 -24.69 -38.57
N TRP A 444 8.52 -24.86 -39.23
CA TRP A 444 7.52 -25.83 -38.87
C TRP A 444 7.85 -27.19 -39.51
N SER A 445 7.83 -28.24 -38.73
CA SER A 445 7.90 -29.60 -39.21
C SER A 445 6.63 -30.33 -38.80
N ALA A 446 5.88 -30.81 -39.78
CA ALA A 446 4.78 -31.75 -39.53
C ALA A 446 5.41 -33.10 -39.24
N SER A 447 5.49 -33.50 -37.96
CA SER A 447 5.89 -34.84 -37.52
C SER A 447 4.76 -35.81 -37.74
#